data_095b47fff8bef1fcb64819dda5a79c9b
#
_entry.id   095b47fff8bef1fcb64819dda5a79c9b
#
_cell.length_a   1.000
_cell.length_b   1.000
_cell.length_c   1.000
_cell.angle_alpha   90.00
_cell.angle_beta   90.00
_cell.angle_gamma   90.00
#
_symmetry.space_group_name_H-M   'P 1'
#
loop_
_entity.id
_entity.type
_entity.pdbx_description
1 polymer ?
#
loop_
_entity_poly.entity_id
_entity_poly.type
_entity_poly.pdbx_seq_one_letter_code
_entity_poly.pdbx_strand_id
1 'polypeptide(L)'
;EHLPKRWSELTGIAETEARATLKAEYAVLHGKIEWYCLDYWTRRLNLPITALKREISDKIAMREDTPAFLQALQQSGRRIVLVTNAHPDSLSLKIELTPLATYIDELISTHEFGVTKEQQELWQQLQARLGFDAKRTLFVDDSLPILHAAQQFGIGHLLAVANPDSQQPVRQIDEFPAIIDYRDLVADILAAPVIAN
;
A
#
# COMPACT_ATOMS: atom_id res chain seq x y z
N GLU A 1 -3.52 -15.60 8.65
CA GLU A 1 -3.54 -17.04 9.00
C GLU A 1 -2.13 -17.62 9.21
N HIS A 2 -1.12 -17.24 8.43
CA HIS A 2 0.23 -17.80 8.50
C HIS A 2 0.94 -17.49 9.83
N LEU A 3 0.99 -16.23 10.26
CA LEU A 3 1.73 -15.81 11.45
C LEU A 3 1.26 -16.46 12.75
N PRO A 4 -0.06 -16.54 13.08
CA PRO A 4 -0.51 -17.24 14.30
C PRO A 4 -0.08 -18.71 14.31
N LYS A 5 -0.19 -19.40 13.17
CA LYS A 5 0.23 -20.79 13.03
C LYS A 5 1.73 -20.97 13.29
N ARG A 6 2.57 -20.16 12.63
CA ARG A 6 4.04 -20.24 12.81
C ARG A 6 4.46 -19.86 14.23
N TRP A 7 3.77 -18.89 14.84
CA TRP A 7 4.01 -18.54 16.24
C TRP A 7 3.71 -19.71 17.17
N SER A 8 2.56 -20.37 16.98
CA SER A 8 2.20 -21.59 17.71
C SER A 8 3.24 -22.70 17.55
N GLU A 9 3.65 -23.01 16.31
CA GLU A 9 4.63 -24.06 16.02
C GLU A 9 6.00 -23.79 16.65
N LEU A 10 6.45 -22.54 16.67
CA LEU A 10 7.78 -22.16 17.14
C LEU A 10 7.86 -21.97 18.66
N THR A 11 6.76 -21.66 19.32
CA THR A 11 6.75 -21.33 20.75
C THR A 11 5.96 -22.31 21.61
N GLY A 12 5.14 -23.16 21.00
CA GLY A 12 4.28 -24.12 21.71
C GLY A 12 3.00 -23.53 22.31
N ILE A 13 2.71 -22.23 22.12
CA ILE A 13 1.42 -21.65 22.52
C ILE A 13 0.30 -22.16 21.61
N ALA A 14 -0.92 -22.24 22.12
CA ALA A 14 -2.06 -22.66 21.30
C ALA A 14 -2.31 -21.64 20.13
N GLU A 15 -2.60 -22.13 18.92
CA GLU A 15 -2.85 -21.25 17.78
C GLU A 15 -4.01 -20.29 18.02
N THR A 16 -5.04 -20.74 18.74
CA THR A 16 -6.18 -19.92 19.16
C THR A 16 -5.76 -18.75 20.04
N GLU A 17 -4.84 -18.98 20.97
CA GLU A 17 -4.28 -17.95 21.85
C GLU A 17 -3.39 -16.99 21.06
N ALA A 18 -2.52 -17.50 20.18
CA ALA A 18 -1.69 -16.70 19.29
C ALA A 18 -2.55 -15.76 18.42
N ARG A 19 -3.63 -16.28 17.85
CA ARG A 19 -4.57 -15.54 17.04
C ARG A 19 -5.30 -14.45 17.83
N ALA A 20 -5.78 -14.75 19.02
CA ALA A 20 -6.46 -13.80 19.89
C ALA A 20 -5.54 -12.66 20.32
N THR A 21 -4.32 -12.98 20.72
CA THR A 21 -3.30 -12.00 21.12
C THR A 21 -2.95 -11.07 19.98
N LEU A 22 -2.65 -11.60 18.80
CA LEU A 22 -2.34 -10.77 17.61
C LEU A 22 -3.52 -9.88 17.21
N LYS A 23 -4.74 -10.40 17.27
CA LYS A 23 -5.94 -9.60 16.95
C LYS A 23 -6.10 -8.42 17.91
N ALA A 24 -5.87 -8.63 19.21
CA ALA A 24 -5.94 -7.57 20.21
C ALA A 24 -4.86 -6.50 19.98
N GLU A 25 -3.61 -6.91 19.71
CA GLU A 25 -2.51 -5.99 19.45
C GLU A 25 -2.71 -5.21 18.15
N TYR A 26 -3.17 -5.86 17.09
CA TYR A 26 -3.49 -5.20 15.82
C TYR A 26 -4.55 -4.10 15.99
N ALA A 27 -5.57 -4.33 16.81
CA ALA A 27 -6.61 -3.33 17.07
C ALA A 27 -6.04 -2.07 17.74
N VAL A 28 -5.05 -2.21 18.64
CA VAL A 28 -4.40 -1.07 19.33
C VAL A 28 -3.43 -0.32 18.43
N LEU A 29 -2.78 -1.03 17.50
CA LEU A 29 -1.73 -0.48 16.64
C LEU A 29 -2.24 0.00 15.28
N HIS A 30 -3.49 -0.25 14.95
CA HIS A 30 -4.07 0.13 13.67
C HIS A 30 -3.82 1.62 13.34
N GLY A 31 -3.32 1.90 12.14
CA GLY A 31 -2.96 3.26 11.69
C GLY A 31 -1.63 3.81 12.23
N LYS A 32 -0.94 3.08 13.12
CA LYS A 32 0.39 3.45 13.61
C LYS A 32 1.48 2.75 12.78
N ILE A 33 2.68 3.35 12.74
CA ILE A 33 3.80 2.80 11.95
C ILE A 33 4.22 1.41 12.45
N GLU A 34 4.10 1.14 13.76
CA GLU A 34 4.41 -0.15 14.37
C GLU A 34 3.57 -1.29 13.78
N TRP A 35 2.32 -1.03 13.39
CA TRP A 35 1.46 -2.04 12.77
C TRP A 35 2.06 -2.61 11.49
N TYR A 36 2.74 -1.77 10.73
CA TYR A 36 3.39 -2.13 9.47
C TYR A 36 4.84 -2.59 9.64
N CYS A 37 5.44 -2.40 10.84
CA CYS A 37 6.87 -2.56 11.09
C CYS A 37 7.27 -4.00 11.38
N LEU A 38 8.01 -4.64 10.45
CA LEU A 38 8.48 -6.03 10.65
C LEU A 38 9.46 -6.14 11.82
N ASP A 39 10.30 -5.14 12.06
CA ASP A 39 11.24 -5.12 13.19
C ASP A 39 10.52 -5.02 14.53
N TYR A 40 9.43 -4.24 14.60
CA TYR A 40 8.60 -4.18 15.79
C TYR A 40 8.05 -5.58 16.13
N TRP A 41 7.42 -6.24 15.14
CA TRP A 41 6.85 -7.57 15.34
C TRP A 41 7.90 -8.63 15.60
N THR A 42 9.10 -8.54 15.00
CA THR A 42 10.24 -9.43 15.28
C THR A 42 10.63 -9.36 16.75
N ARG A 43 10.80 -8.16 17.30
CA ARG A 43 11.13 -7.98 18.72
C ARG A 43 9.97 -8.38 19.62
N ARG A 44 8.75 -8.00 19.26
CA ARG A 44 7.54 -8.22 20.08
C ARG A 44 7.20 -9.70 20.25
N LEU A 45 7.33 -10.48 19.18
CA LEU A 45 6.98 -11.91 19.17
C LEU A 45 8.19 -12.82 19.35
N ASN A 46 9.39 -12.26 19.32
CA ASN A 46 10.65 -13.01 19.27
C ASN A 46 10.68 -14.03 18.11
N LEU A 47 10.26 -13.58 16.91
CA LEU A 47 10.16 -14.40 15.71
C LEU A 47 10.85 -13.71 14.52
N PRO A 48 11.45 -14.45 13.59
CA PRO A 48 12.07 -13.89 12.39
C PRO A 48 10.99 -13.50 11.35
N ILE A 49 10.25 -12.41 11.59
CA ILE A 49 9.05 -12.03 10.79
C ILE A 49 9.36 -11.86 9.32
N THR A 50 10.51 -11.27 8.95
CA THR A 50 10.94 -11.14 7.56
C THR A 50 11.11 -12.51 6.89
N ALA A 51 11.69 -13.49 7.59
CA ALA A 51 11.83 -14.86 7.08
C ALA A 51 10.46 -15.54 6.92
N LEU A 52 9.58 -15.41 7.93
CA LEU A 52 8.22 -15.95 7.87
C LEU A 52 7.40 -15.36 6.71
N LYS A 53 7.65 -14.11 6.37
CA LYS A 53 7.01 -13.47 5.23
C LYS A 53 7.50 -14.06 3.89
N ARG A 54 8.76 -14.46 3.80
CA ARG A 54 9.29 -15.15 2.62
C ARG A 54 8.70 -16.55 2.43
N GLU A 55 8.26 -17.22 3.51
CA GLU A 55 7.59 -18.53 3.41
C GLU A 55 6.28 -18.51 2.60
N ILE A 56 5.66 -17.33 2.48
CA ILE A 56 4.42 -17.12 1.72
C ILE A 56 4.62 -16.21 0.50
N SER A 57 5.84 -16.15 -0.01
CA SER A 57 6.19 -15.31 -1.17
C SER A 57 5.48 -15.70 -2.46
N ASP A 58 5.04 -16.95 -2.59
CA ASP A 58 4.19 -17.46 -3.67
C ASP A 58 2.84 -16.72 -3.82
N LYS A 59 2.41 -16.03 -2.76
CA LYS A 59 1.18 -15.22 -2.76
C LYS A 59 1.40 -13.78 -3.21
N ILE A 60 2.64 -13.40 -3.49
CA ILE A 60 2.97 -12.05 -3.95
C ILE A 60 2.95 -12.02 -5.47
N ALA A 61 1.96 -11.35 -6.03
CA ALA A 61 1.81 -11.14 -7.46
C ALA A 61 1.24 -9.75 -7.73
N MET A 62 1.48 -9.23 -8.93
CA MET A 62 0.75 -8.07 -9.42
C MET A 62 -0.66 -8.50 -9.83
N ARG A 63 -1.64 -7.63 -9.60
CA ARG A 63 -2.98 -7.80 -10.16
C ARG A 63 -2.89 -7.79 -11.68
N GLU A 64 -3.73 -8.58 -12.34
CA GLU A 64 -3.71 -8.74 -13.80
C GLU A 64 -4.02 -7.45 -14.57
N ASP A 65 -4.76 -6.53 -13.96
CA ASP A 65 -5.15 -5.24 -14.53
C ASP A 65 -4.09 -4.14 -14.35
N THR A 66 -3.16 -4.30 -13.42
CA THR A 66 -2.18 -3.29 -13.03
C THR A 66 -1.14 -2.99 -14.12
N PRO A 67 -0.55 -3.98 -14.84
CA PRO A 67 0.48 -3.68 -15.84
C PRO A 67 0.00 -2.75 -16.95
N ALA A 68 -1.18 -2.97 -17.50
CA ALA A 68 -1.75 -2.13 -18.56
C ALA A 68 -1.95 -0.68 -18.10
N PHE A 69 -2.44 -0.48 -16.88
CA PHE A 69 -2.63 0.82 -16.27
C PHE A 69 -1.29 1.57 -16.07
N LEU A 70 -0.30 0.92 -15.48
CA LEU A 70 1.01 1.53 -15.22
C LEU A 70 1.73 1.85 -16.55
N GLN A 71 1.61 0.98 -17.55
CA GLN A 71 2.15 1.24 -18.88
C GLN A 71 1.49 2.45 -19.55
N ALA A 72 0.17 2.60 -19.44
CA ALA A 72 -0.54 3.77 -19.96
C ALA A 72 -0.07 5.06 -19.26
N LEU A 73 0.14 5.03 -17.94
CA LEU A 73 0.68 6.17 -17.20
C LEU A 73 2.08 6.55 -17.68
N GLN A 74 2.99 5.58 -17.89
CA GLN A 74 4.32 5.85 -18.44
C GLN A 74 4.23 6.46 -19.85
N GLN A 75 3.42 5.88 -20.73
CA GLN A 75 3.23 6.40 -22.10
C GLN A 75 2.67 7.83 -22.12
N SER A 76 1.88 8.19 -21.13
CA SER A 76 1.32 9.52 -20.98
C SER A 76 2.32 10.56 -20.45
N GLY A 77 3.54 10.16 -20.10
CA GLY A 77 4.57 11.02 -19.53
C GLY A 77 4.31 11.51 -18.10
N ARG A 78 3.36 10.88 -17.39
CA ARG A 78 3.09 11.22 -15.99
C ARG A 78 4.14 10.61 -15.06
N ARG A 79 4.54 11.37 -14.04
CA ARG A 79 5.38 10.84 -12.96
C ARG A 79 4.57 9.88 -12.10
N ILE A 80 5.13 8.70 -11.85
CA ILE A 80 4.49 7.62 -11.09
C ILE A 80 5.28 7.38 -9.80
N VAL A 81 4.66 7.65 -8.66
CA VAL A 81 5.27 7.45 -7.34
C VAL A 81 4.44 6.44 -6.54
N LEU A 82 5.08 5.41 -6.03
CA LEU A 82 4.48 4.48 -5.10
C LEU A 82 4.80 4.89 -3.67
N VAL A 83 3.78 5.15 -2.87
CA VAL A 83 3.91 5.43 -1.43
C VAL A 83 3.21 4.34 -0.64
N THR A 84 3.93 3.65 0.23
CA THR A 84 3.40 2.53 1.00
C THR A 84 3.74 2.61 2.48
N ASN A 85 2.77 2.25 3.35
CA ASN A 85 3.05 2.05 4.77
C ASN A 85 3.84 0.75 5.05
N ALA A 86 4.04 -0.11 4.06
CA ALA A 86 4.78 -1.36 4.24
C ALA A 86 6.23 -1.10 4.64
N HIS A 87 6.76 -1.93 5.56
CA HIS A 87 8.17 -1.93 5.94
C HIS A 87 9.08 -2.06 4.70
N PRO A 88 10.27 -1.43 4.71
CA PRO A 88 11.22 -1.52 3.58
C PRO A 88 11.49 -2.94 3.09
N ASP A 89 11.69 -3.92 4.00
CA ASP A 89 11.88 -5.32 3.62
C ASP A 89 10.66 -5.92 2.91
N SER A 90 9.45 -5.47 3.27
CA SER A 90 8.23 -5.91 2.59
C SER A 90 8.12 -5.33 1.20
N LEU A 91 8.53 -4.08 1.01
CA LEU A 91 8.59 -3.43 -0.28
C LEU A 91 9.66 -4.09 -1.16
N SER A 92 10.87 -4.31 -0.61
CA SER A 92 11.96 -5.00 -1.31
C SER A 92 11.55 -6.38 -1.80
N LEU A 93 10.85 -7.16 -0.96
CA LEU A 93 10.35 -8.48 -1.36
C LEU A 93 9.33 -8.40 -2.51
N LYS A 94 8.47 -7.40 -2.53
CA LYS A 94 7.53 -7.19 -3.65
C LYS A 94 8.26 -6.82 -4.93
N ILE A 95 9.28 -5.98 -4.86
CA ILE A 95 10.10 -5.58 -6.01
C ILE A 95 10.90 -6.77 -6.55
N GLU A 96 11.43 -7.62 -5.66
CA GLU A 96 12.16 -8.84 -6.04
C GLU A 96 11.28 -9.82 -6.84
N LEU A 97 10.00 -9.93 -6.46
CA LEU A 97 9.08 -10.95 -6.98
C LEU A 97 8.16 -10.45 -8.10
N THR A 98 8.13 -9.16 -8.38
CA THR A 98 7.25 -8.57 -9.39
C THR A 98 7.99 -7.53 -10.23
N PRO A 99 7.54 -7.27 -11.47
CA PRO A 99 8.13 -6.22 -12.29
C PRO A 99 7.70 -4.79 -11.87
N LEU A 100 7.19 -4.59 -10.66
CA LEU A 100 6.62 -3.32 -10.20
C LEU A 100 7.59 -2.15 -10.38
N ALA A 101 8.86 -2.33 -10.03
CA ALA A 101 9.87 -1.27 -10.12
C ALA A 101 10.12 -0.76 -11.55
N THR A 102 9.79 -1.55 -12.59
CA THR A 102 9.97 -1.12 -13.99
C THR A 102 8.99 -0.04 -14.42
N TYR A 103 7.91 0.15 -13.67
CA TYR A 103 6.85 1.12 -13.98
C TYR A 103 6.90 2.37 -13.10
N ILE A 104 7.64 2.36 -12.01
CA ILE A 104 7.57 3.38 -10.95
C ILE A 104 8.83 4.25 -10.97
N ASP A 105 8.67 5.56 -11.03
CA ASP A 105 9.78 6.50 -11.00
C ASP A 105 10.41 6.62 -9.60
N GLU A 106 9.59 6.50 -8.55
CA GLU A 106 10.07 6.57 -7.16
C GLU A 106 9.26 5.65 -6.24
N LEU A 107 9.96 4.85 -5.44
CA LEU A 107 9.40 3.90 -4.48
C LEU A 107 9.68 4.42 -3.06
N ILE A 108 8.62 4.68 -2.30
CA ILE A 108 8.72 5.29 -0.96
C ILE A 108 8.01 4.40 0.06
N SER A 109 8.77 3.97 1.07
CA SER A 109 8.20 3.46 2.31
C SER A 109 8.01 4.60 3.30
N THR A 110 6.83 4.71 3.91
CA THR A 110 6.56 5.74 4.91
C THR A 110 7.43 5.59 6.17
N HIS A 111 8.07 4.43 6.34
CA HIS A 111 9.05 4.20 7.39
C HIS A 111 10.26 5.15 7.29
N GLU A 112 10.57 5.68 6.10
CA GLU A 112 11.60 6.71 5.91
C GLU A 112 11.29 8.01 6.66
N PHE A 113 10.01 8.26 6.91
CA PHE A 113 9.50 9.46 7.59
C PHE A 113 9.06 9.19 9.04
N GLY A 114 8.96 7.93 9.44
CA GLY A 114 8.49 7.53 10.77
C GLY A 114 6.98 7.75 11.03
N VAL A 115 6.20 8.04 9.98
CA VAL A 115 4.76 8.33 10.05
C VAL A 115 4.01 7.54 8.98
N THR A 116 2.69 7.47 9.06
CA THR A 116 1.85 6.70 8.14
C THR A 116 1.04 7.59 7.20
N LYS A 117 0.47 7.03 6.14
CA LYS A 117 -0.36 7.76 5.16
C LYS A 117 -1.63 8.39 5.76
N GLU A 118 -2.04 7.95 6.93
CA GLU A 118 -3.15 8.50 7.70
C GLU A 118 -2.82 9.85 8.34
N GLN A 119 -1.53 10.22 8.45
CA GLN A 119 -1.06 11.41 9.16
C GLN A 119 -0.73 12.55 8.21
N GLN A 120 -1.18 13.77 8.53
CA GLN A 120 -0.96 14.97 7.71
C GLN A 120 0.51 15.30 7.53
N GLU A 121 1.32 14.98 8.54
CA GLU A 121 2.77 15.20 8.52
C GLU A 121 3.45 14.47 7.36
N LEU A 122 3.00 13.24 7.02
CA LEU A 122 3.53 12.52 5.87
C LEU A 122 3.35 13.31 4.56
N TRP A 123 2.13 13.82 4.32
CA TRP A 123 1.79 14.52 3.09
C TRP A 123 2.62 15.80 2.91
N GLN A 124 2.87 16.52 4.02
CA GLN A 124 3.75 17.71 4.02
C GLN A 124 5.19 17.32 3.65
N GLN A 125 5.72 16.26 4.25
CA GLN A 125 7.08 15.77 3.98
C GLN A 125 7.21 15.24 2.54
N LEU A 126 6.20 14.51 2.06
CA LEU A 126 6.16 14.03 0.66
C LEU A 126 6.14 15.20 -0.33
N GLN A 127 5.33 16.23 -0.10
CA GLN A 127 5.30 17.40 -0.96
C GLN A 127 6.63 18.13 -0.96
N ALA A 128 7.24 18.31 0.20
CA ALA A 128 8.57 18.93 0.31
C ALA A 128 9.65 18.15 -0.44
N ARG A 129 9.63 16.81 -0.37
CA ARG A 129 10.60 15.93 -1.04
C ARG A 129 10.37 15.82 -2.55
N LEU A 130 9.12 15.65 -2.97
CA LEU A 130 8.77 15.32 -4.35
C LEU A 130 8.48 16.55 -5.22
N GLY A 131 8.13 17.69 -4.60
CA GLY A 131 7.79 18.92 -5.29
C GLY A 131 6.51 18.85 -6.14
N PHE A 132 5.57 17.94 -5.82
CA PHE A 132 4.35 17.77 -6.59
C PHE A 132 3.32 18.88 -6.32
N ASP A 133 2.52 19.18 -7.32
CA ASP A 133 1.32 20.02 -7.18
C ASP A 133 0.14 19.16 -6.71
N ALA A 134 -0.30 19.36 -5.47
CA ALA A 134 -1.39 18.60 -4.87
C ALA A 134 -2.68 18.68 -5.72
N LYS A 135 -2.98 19.83 -6.32
CA LYS A 135 -4.21 20.01 -7.13
C LYS A 135 -4.18 19.27 -8.46
N ARG A 136 -2.99 18.96 -8.96
CA ARG A 136 -2.77 18.22 -10.23
C ARG A 136 -2.39 16.76 -10.00
N THR A 137 -2.45 16.29 -8.77
CA THR A 137 -2.07 14.92 -8.38
C THR A 137 -3.30 14.04 -8.27
N LEU A 138 -3.23 12.86 -8.88
CA LEU A 138 -4.14 11.75 -8.61
C LEU A 138 -3.50 10.85 -7.54
N PHE A 139 -4.25 10.57 -6.49
CA PHE A 139 -3.89 9.58 -5.48
C PHE A 139 -4.90 8.43 -5.50
N VAL A 140 -4.36 7.20 -5.57
CA VAL A 140 -5.14 5.97 -5.66
C VAL A 140 -4.82 5.10 -4.45
N ASP A 141 -5.84 4.73 -3.69
CA ASP A 141 -5.69 3.89 -2.50
C ASP A 141 -6.96 3.06 -2.25
N ASP A 142 -6.83 1.98 -1.49
CA ASP A 142 -7.97 1.14 -1.09
C ASP A 142 -8.49 1.46 0.32
N SER A 143 -7.78 2.28 1.08
CA SER A 143 -8.10 2.66 2.46
C SER A 143 -8.82 4.01 2.52
N LEU A 144 -10.09 4.01 2.93
CA LEU A 144 -10.87 5.25 3.09
C LEU A 144 -10.23 6.24 4.08
N PRO A 145 -9.72 5.83 5.25
CA PRO A 145 -8.99 6.73 6.15
C PRO A 145 -7.79 7.43 5.48
N ILE A 146 -7.07 6.72 4.62
CA ILE A 146 -5.93 7.29 3.89
C ILE A 146 -6.41 8.26 2.81
N LEU A 147 -7.48 7.93 2.07
CA LEU A 147 -8.08 8.84 1.10
C LEU A 147 -8.60 10.12 1.76
N HIS A 148 -9.22 10.03 2.93
CA HIS A 148 -9.62 11.21 3.72
C HIS A 148 -8.41 12.05 4.16
N ALA A 149 -7.31 11.42 4.57
CA ALA A 149 -6.09 12.14 4.92
C ALA A 149 -5.50 12.89 3.70
N ALA A 150 -5.49 12.26 2.53
CA ALA A 150 -5.08 12.88 1.27
C ALA A 150 -6.02 14.03 0.87
N GLN A 151 -7.33 13.87 1.04
CA GLN A 151 -8.34 14.89 0.80
C GLN A 151 -8.12 16.11 1.71
N GLN A 152 -7.91 15.86 2.99
CA GLN A 152 -7.65 16.92 3.99
C GLN A 152 -6.36 17.69 3.65
N PHE A 153 -5.34 17.02 3.15
CA PHE A 153 -4.11 17.66 2.69
C PHE A 153 -4.33 18.52 1.43
N GLY A 154 -5.35 18.20 0.64
CA GLY A 154 -5.73 18.97 -0.54
C GLY A 154 -5.30 18.34 -1.86
N ILE A 155 -5.09 17.01 -1.91
CA ILE A 155 -4.93 16.28 -3.17
C ILE A 155 -6.17 16.51 -4.05
N GLY A 156 -5.94 16.89 -5.30
CA GLY A 156 -7.00 17.31 -6.21
C GLY A 156 -7.85 16.19 -6.78
N HIS A 157 -7.25 15.01 -6.97
CA HIS A 157 -7.93 13.85 -7.53
C HIS A 157 -7.72 12.62 -6.66
N LEU A 158 -8.82 12.01 -6.21
CA LEU A 158 -8.81 10.85 -5.34
C LEU A 158 -9.59 9.73 -6.00
N LEU A 159 -9.04 8.53 -5.95
CA LEU A 159 -9.66 7.34 -6.53
C LEU A 159 -9.55 6.17 -5.56
N ALA A 160 -10.68 5.61 -5.18
CA ALA A 160 -10.75 4.43 -4.34
C ALA A 160 -10.65 3.14 -5.15
N VAL A 161 -9.98 2.13 -4.61
CA VAL A 161 -9.98 0.77 -5.17
C VAL A 161 -11.03 -0.05 -4.44
N ALA A 162 -12.13 -0.39 -5.14
CA ALA A 162 -13.25 -1.12 -4.55
C ALA A 162 -12.99 -2.64 -4.44
N ASN A 163 -12.01 -3.16 -5.19
CA ASN A 163 -11.63 -4.57 -5.18
C ASN A 163 -10.13 -4.77 -4.96
N PRO A 164 -9.58 -4.42 -3.77
CA PRO A 164 -8.15 -4.57 -3.48
C PRO A 164 -7.72 -6.04 -3.33
N ASP A 165 -8.64 -6.92 -2.96
CA ASP A 165 -8.47 -8.37 -2.85
C ASP A 165 -9.48 -9.07 -3.75
N SER A 166 -9.00 -9.67 -4.84
CA SER A 166 -9.84 -10.36 -5.83
C SER A 166 -10.59 -11.59 -5.26
N GLN A 167 -10.22 -12.06 -4.08
CA GLN A 167 -10.89 -13.16 -3.38
C GLN A 167 -12.04 -12.68 -2.48
N GLN A 168 -12.18 -11.36 -2.31
CA GLN A 168 -13.24 -10.77 -1.51
C GLN A 168 -14.30 -10.11 -2.38
N PRO A 169 -15.54 -9.97 -1.86
CA PRO A 169 -16.57 -9.20 -2.55
C PRO A 169 -16.12 -7.77 -2.83
N VAL A 170 -16.58 -7.22 -3.95
CA VAL A 170 -16.40 -5.81 -4.27
C VAL A 170 -17.05 -4.96 -3.18
N ARG A 171 -16.32 -3.95 -2.68
CA ARG A 171 -16.84 -3.03 -1.67
C ARG A 171 -17.68 -1.94 -2.32
N GLN A 172 -18.80 -1.59 -1.70
CA GLN A 172 -19.53 -0.38 -2.07
C GLN A 172 -18.80 0.83 -1.43
N ILE A 173 -18.44 1.80 -2.26
CA ILE A 173 -17.74 3.04 -1.84
C ILE A 173 -18.54 4.20 -2.44
N ASP A 174 -19.16 5.00 -1.57
CA ASP A 174 -19.98 6.13 -1.99
C ASP A 174 -19.29 7.49 -1.76
N GLU A 175 -18.21 7.51 -0.97
CA GLU A 175 -17.53 8.73 -0.52
C GLU A 175 -16.53 9.26 -1.55
N PHE A 176 -16.00 8.39 -2.43
CA PHE A 176 -15.00 8.71 -3.46
C PHE A 176 -15.36 8.05 -4.77
N PRO A 177 -14.96 8.63 -5.91
CA PRO A 177 -14.89 7.87 -7.17
C PRO A 177 -14.13 6.57 -6.93
N ALA A 178 -14.68 5.45 -7.40
CA ALA A 178 -14.11 4.14 -7.14
C ALA A 178 -14.00 3.31 -8.43
N ILE A 179 -12.97 2.47 -8.50
CA ILE A 179 -12.77 1.51 -9.58
C ILE A 179 -12.69 0.09 -9.03
N ILE A 180 -13.04 -0.84 -9.91
CA ILE A 180 -12.89 -2.28 -9.70
C ILE A 180 -11.70 -2.81 -10.52
N ASP A 181 -11.55 -2.30 -11.74
CA ASP A 181 -10.53 -2.72 -12.71
C ASP A 181 -9.76 -1.50 -13.23
N TYR A 182 -8.44 -1.53 -13.09
CA TYR A 182 -7.58 -0.45 -13.53
C TYR A 182 -7.58 -0.25 -15.05
N ARG A 183 -7.95 -1.27 -15.85
CA ARG A 183 -8.03 -1.18 -17.30
C ARG A 183 -9.09 -0.19 -17.78
N ASP A 184 -10.11 0.08 -16.96
CA ASP A 184 -11.17 1.06 -17.27
C ASP A 184 -10.61 2.49 -17.42
N LEU A 185 -9.44 2.78 -16.84
CA LEU A 185 -8.80 4.10 -16.91
C LEU A 185 -7.85 4.26 -18.09
N VAL A 186 -7.46 3.19 -18.77
CA VAL A 186 -6.39 3.20 -19.78
C VAL A 186 -6.71 4.15 -20.94
N ALA A 187 -7.93 4.10 -21.46
CA ALA A 187 -8.36 4.94 -22.58
C ALA A 187 -8.30 6.44 -22.23
N ASP A 188 -8.80 6.81 -21.06
CA ASP A 188 -8.82 8.20 -20.59
C ASP A 188 -7.40 8.73 -20.32
N ILE A 189 -6.53 7.89 -19.74
CA ILE A 189 -5.12 8.24 -19.48
C ILE A 189 -4.40 8.56 -20.80
N LEU A 190 -4.59 7.72 -21.81
CA LEU A 190 -3.92 7.89 -23.11
C LEU A 190 -4.52 9.05 -23.93
N ALA A 191 -5.80 9.35 -23.77
CA ALA A 191 -6.47 10.46 -24.45
C ALA A 191 -6.20 11.82 -23.79
N ALA A 192 -5.79 11.87 -22.53
CA ALA A 192 -5.57 13.11 -21.81
C ALA A 192 -4.30 13.83 -22.34
N PRO A 193 -4.37 15.15 -22.60
CA PRO A 193 -3.20 15.89 -23.08
C PRO A 193 -2.08 15.85 -22.03
N VAL A 194 -0.84 15.63 -22.51
CA VAL A 194 0.35 15.80 -21.68
C VAL A 194 0.49 17.28 -21.39
N ILE A 195 0.31 17.66 -20.12
CA ILE A 195 0.54 19.05 -19.71
C ILE A 195 2.05 19.18 -19.50
N ALA A 196 2.73 19.82 -20.45
CA ALA A 196 4.13 20.18 -20.28
C ALA A 196 4.29 21.01 -19.00
N ASN A 197 5.23 20.64 -18.17
CA ASN A 197 5.63 21.41 -16.99
C ASN A 197 6.44 22.63 -17.40
#